data_9e42b27d1ece4a300d22c2794940da30
#
_entry.id   9e42b27d1ece4a300d22c2794940da30
#
_cell.length_a   1.000
_cell.length_b   1.000
_cell.length_c   1.000
_cell.angle_alpha   90.00
_cell.angle_beta   90.00
_cell.angle_gamma   90.00
#
_symmetry.space_group_name_H-M   'P 1'
#
loop_
_entity.id
_entity.type
_entity.pdbx_description
1 polymer ?
#
loop_
_entity_poly.entity_id
_entity_poly.type
_entity_poly.pdbx_seq_one_letter_code
_entity_poly.pdbx_strand_id
1 'polypeptide(L)'
;VELLQFGVYRGIELADWYRILNIGYRFPAVGACDYPACRFLGDSRTYVHRQGASNVVDWFKGLARGASFISSGPMLLLEVDGQPPGAVLARNGRGPEPEPVTVTIKIRVRCDVTPVTNLHLILNGQVVARREIPADQAKGRWFQHEQTLALDRSSWIAARAFSAASNGSPDAEAHANPVYVPIDGKAP
;
A
#
# COMPACT_ATOMS: atom_id res chain seq x y z
N VAL A 1 -7.92 10.36 1.35
CA VAL A 1 -8.38 10.24 -0.06
C VAL A 1 -9.02 8.88 -0.24
N GLU A 2 -10.20 8.85 -0.82
CA GLU A 2 -10.88 7.61 -1.16
C GLU A 2 -10.35 7.10 -2.51
N LEU A 3 -9.70 5.91 -2.50
CA LEU A 3 -9.11 5.33 -3.70
C LEU A 3 -9.89 4.15 -4.24
N LEU A 4 -10.36 3.29 -3.35
CA LEU A 4 -11.08 2.09 -3.72
C LEU A 4 -12.57 2.36 -3.49
N GLN A 5 -13.20 2.88 -4.52
CA GLN A 5 -14.61 3.19 -4.53
C GLN A 5 -15.33 2.13 -5.37
N PHE A 6 -16.47 1.62 -4.87
CA PHE A 6 -17.26 0.58 -5.55
C PHE A 6 -16.50 -0.73 -5.84
N GLY A 7 -15.47 -1.04 -5.08
CA GLY A 7 -14.67 -2.25 -5.26
C GLY A 7 -13.75 -2.23 -6.48
N VAL A 8 -13.62 -1.09 -7.17
CA VAL A 8 -12.76 -0.94 -8.35
C VAL A 8 -11.93 0.33 -8.28
N TYR A 9 -10.70 0.27 -8.81
CA TYR A 9 -9.90 1.46 -9.05
C TYR A 9 -10.35 2.15 -10.32
N ARG A 10 -10.59 3.42 -10.22
CA ARG A 10 -10.92 4.23 -11.39
C ARG A 10 -9.71 4.98 -11.97
N GLY A 11 -8.52 4.58 -11.64
CA GLY A 11 -7.28 5.05 -12.25
C GLY A 11 -6.93 6.52 -12.02
N ILE A 12 -7.89 7.42 -12.17
CA ILE A 12 -7.71 8.86 -12.02
C ILE A 12 -7.40 9.21 -10.57
N GLU A 13 -8.19 8.72 -9.62
CA GLU A 13 -8.03 8.98 -8.20
C GLU A 13 -6.68 8.47 -7.69
N LEU A 14 -6.24 7.31 -8.17
CA LEU A 14 -4.94 6.74 -7.84
C LEU A 14 -3.79 7.61 -8.34
N ALA A 15 -3.89 8.08 -9.60
CA ALA A 15 -2.88 8.96 -10.20
C ALA A 15 -2.78 10.30 -9.47
N ASP A 16 -3.91 10.90 -9.12
CA ASP A 16 -3.96 12.17 -8.40
C ASP A 16 -3.44 12.02 -6.97
N TRP A 17 -3.78 10.92 -6.29
CA TRP A 17 -3.22 10.65 -4.97
C TRP A 17 -1.69 10.51 -5.02
N TYR A 18 -1.14 9.80 -6.02
CA TYR A 18 0.31 9.70 -6.19
C TYR A 18 0.97 11.06 -6.47
N ARG A 19 0.31 11.94 -7.23
CA ARG A 19 0.78 13.32 -7.45
C ARG A 19 0.82 14.11 -6.16
N ILE A 20 -0.22 14.00 -5.33
CA ILE A 20 -0.31 14.64 -4.01
C ILE A 20 0.82 14.14 -3.08
N LEU A 21 1.09 12.84 -3.06
CA LEU A 21 2.19 12.26 -2.29
C LEU A 21 3.56 12.76 -2.79
N ASN A 22 3.73 12.90 -4.10
CA ASN A 22 4.99 13.36 -4.72
C ASN A 22 5.30 14.83 -4.47
N ILE A 23 4.32 15.65 -4.11
CA ILE A 23 4.54 17.04 -3.67
C ILE A 23 4.63 17.17 -2.14
N GLY A 24 4.78 16.03 -1.43
CA GLY A 24 5.10 15.98 0.00
C GLY A 24 3.91 15.91 0.95
N TYR A 25 2.66 15.92 0.46
CA TYR A 25 1.50 15.72 1.32
C TYR A 25 1.33 14.26 1.72
N ARG A 26 0.91 14.01 2.96
CA ARG A 26 0.73 12.67 3.53
C ARG A 26 -0.75 12.42 3.84
N PHE A 27 -1.57 12.36 2.80
CA PHE A 27 -2.99 12.04 2.93
C PHE A 27 -3.19 10.52 2.86
N PRO A 28 -3.69 9.87 3.92
CA PRO A 28 -4.00 8.46 3.88
C PRO A 28 -5.09 8.13 2.86
N ALA A 29 -4.91 7.01 2.20
CA ALA A 29 -5.95 6.42 1.37
C ALA A 29 -6.91 5.59 2.21
N VAL A 30 -8.19 5.63 1.84
CA VAL A 30 -9.27 4.82 2.41
C VAL A 30 -10.06 4.12 1.31
N GLY A 31 -10.72 3.03 1.65
CA GLY A 31 -11.71 2.36 0.80
C GLY A 31 -13.12 2.60 1.32
N ALA A 32 -14.05 2.89 0.44
CA ALA A 32 -15.46 3.06 0.75
C ALA A 32 -16.35 2.37 -0.30
N CYS A 33 -17.61 2.13 0.04
CA CYS A 33 -18.55 1.41 -0.83
C CYS A 33 -19.79 2.25 -1.20
N ASP A 34 -19.91 3.45 -0.63
CA ASP A 34 -21.05 4.36 -0.88
C ASP A 34 -22.40 3.70 -0.63
N TYR A 35 -22.48 2.96 0.47
CA TYR A 35 -23.73 2.31 0.91
C TYR A 35 -24.73 3.35 1.40
N PRO A 36 -26.03 3.19 1.10
CA PRO A 36 -26.68 2.10 0.36
C PRO A 36 -26.80 2.35 -1.15
N ALA A 37 -26.31 3.50 -1.65
CA ALA A 37 -26.58 3.97 -3.00
C ALA A 37 -25.97 3.09 -4.10
N CYS A 38 -24.75 2.56 -3.88
CA CYS A 38 -23.99 1.93 -4.94
C CYS A 38 -23.56 0.50 -4.69
N ARG A 39 -23.18 0.14 -3.46
CA ARG A 39 -22.61 -1.18 -3.13
C ARG A 39 -23.03 -1.67 -1.76
N PHE A 40 -22.74 -2.95 -1.48
CA PHE A 40 -22.96 -3.56 -0.18
C PHE A 40 -21.92 -3.12 0.84
N LEU A 41 -22.31 -3.12 2.12
CA LEU A 41 -21.35 -2.89 3.20
C LEU A 41 -20.22 -3.92 3.13
N GLY A 42 -18.99 -3.42 3.14
CA GLY A 42 -17.81 -4.25 3.15
C GLY A 42 -17.29 -4.67 1.78
N ASP A 43 -17.84 -4.18 0.66
CA ASP A 43 -17.24 -4.37 -0.67
C ASP A 43 -15.86 -3.75 -0.76
N SER A 44 -15.69 -2.58 -0.14
CA SER A 44 -14.38 -1.96 0.07
C SER A 44 -14.16 -1.71 1.56
N ARG A 45 -12.95 -1.95 2.03
CA ARG A 45 -12.62 -1.89 3.46
C ARG A 45 -11.29 -1.20 3.66
N THR A 46 -11.15 -0.52 4.81
CA THR A 46 -9.89 0.00 5.30
C THR A 46 -9.47 -0.80 6.52
N TYR A 47 -8.32 -1.46 6.43
CA TYR A 47 -7.71 -2.22 7.52
C TYR A 47 -6.61 -1.40 8.15
N VAL A 48 -6.72 -1.13 9.46
CA VAL A 48 -5.74 -0.34 10.20
C VAL A 48 -4.81 -1.26 10.97
N HIS A 49 -3.50 -1.08 10.75
CA HIS A 49 -2.46 -1.78 11.51
C HIS A 49 -2.46 -1.28 12.96
N ARG A 50 -2.44 -2.22 13.91
CA ARG A 50 -2.50 -1.90 15.33
C ARG A 50 -1.56 -2.77 16.13
N GLN A 51 -1.06 -2.17 17.22
CA GLN A 51 -0.34 -2.88 18.28
C GLN A 51 -1.20 -2.83 19.56
N GLY A 52 -1.41 -3.98 20.18
CA GLY A 52 -2.15 -4.09 21.45
C GLY A 52 -3.68 -4.08 21.35
N ALA A 53 -4.34 -3.81 22.47
CA ALA A 53 -5.80 -3.87 22.62
C ALA A 53 -6.54 -2.89 21.71
N SER A 54 -7.73 -3.32 21.25
CA SER A 54 -8.48 -2.60 20.25
C SER A 54 -9.47 -1.61 20.87
N ASN A 55 -9.31 -0.32 20.60
CA ASN A 55 -10.33 0.69 20.85
C ASN A 55 -10.50 1.61 19.62
N VAL A 56 -11.65 2.27 19.56
CA VAL A 56 -12.05 3.10 18.42
C VAL A 56 -11.11 4.30 18.23
N VAL A 57 -10.68 4.92 19.31
CA VAL A 57 -9.80 6.11 19.26
C VAL A 57 -8.46 5.79 18.62
N ASP A 58 -7.85 4.67 19.01
CA ASP A 58 -6.57 4.26 18.44
C ASP A 58 -6.70 3.79 16.99
N TRP A 59 -7.87 3.24 16.62
CA TRP A 59 -8.17 2.92 15.23
C TRP A 59 -8.15 4.18 14.38
N PHE A 60 -8.86 5.25 14.79
CA PHE A 60 -8.84 6.53 14.08
C PHE A 60 -7.46 7.19 14.05
N LYS A 61 -6.69 7.09 15.14
CA LYS A 61 -5.30 7.57 15.14
C LYS A 61 -4.42 6.80 14.15
N GLY A 62 -4.60 5.49 14.05
CA GLY A 62 -3.91 4.65 13.06
C GLY A 62 -4.28 5.04 11.64
N LEU A 63 -5.57 5.23 11.38
CA LEU A 63 -6.08 5.69 10.09
C LEU A 63 -5.49 7.05 9.69
N ALA A 64 -5.53 8.02 10.60
CA ALA A 64 -5.02 9.38 10.36
C ALA A 64 -3.51 9.40 10.05
N ARG A 65 -2.74 8.45 10.59
CA ARG A 65 -1.31 8.29 10.26
C ARG A 65 -1.05 7.52 8.98
N GLY A 66 -2.08 6.92 8.36
CA GLY A 66 -1.91 6.03 7.22
C GLY A 66 -1.33 4.66 7.58
N ALA A 67 -1.43 4.23 8.84
CA ALA A 67 -1.03 2.89 9.28
C ALA A 67 -2.08 1.86 8.80
N SER A 68 -2.31 1.77 7.49
CA SER A 68 -3.45 1.05 6.95
C SER A 68 -3.22 0.59 5.50
N PHE A 69 -4.06 -0.32 5.07
CA PHE A 69 -4.26 -0.66 3.66
C PHE A 69 -5.75 -0.69 3.34
N ILE A 70 -6.07 -0.54 2.06
CA ILE A 70 -7.44 -0.63 1.53
C ILE A 70 -7.57 -1.90 0.71
N SER A 71 -8.77 -2.49 0.68
CA SER A 71 -9.00 -3.76 -0.01
C SER A 71 -10.46 -3.99 -0.37
N SER A 72 -10.68 -4.61 -1.53
CA SER A 72 -11.95 -5.24 -1.92
C SER A 72 -11.96 -6.75 -1.68
N GLY A 73 -10.88 -7.33 -1.15
CA GLY A 73 -10.79 -8.78 -0.86
C GLY A 73 -9.44 -9.20 -0.28
N PRO A 74 -8.31 -8.95 -0.96
CA PRO A 74 -7.01 -9.39 -0.48
C PRO A 74 -6.58 -8.73 0.83
N MET A 75 -5.93 -9.51 1.69
CA MET A 75 -5.13 -8.98 2.81
C MET A 75 -3.75 -8.65 2.28
N LEU A 76 -3.28 -7.41 2.50
CA LEU A 76 -1.99 -6.92 2.03
C LEU A 76 -1.22 -6.28 3.18
N LEU A 77 -0.08 -6.86 3.53
CA LEU A 77 0.81 -6.33 4.56
C LEU A 77 2.11 -5.87 3.91
N LEU A 78 2.48 -4.63 4.15
CA LEU A 78 3.72 -4.01 3.72
C LEU A 78 4.56 -3.67 4.95
N GLU A 79 5.84 -3.96 4.89
CA GLU A 79 6.84 -3.50 5.85
C GLU A 79 8.06 -2.97 5.08
N VAL A 80 8.61 -1.85 5.54
CA VAL A 80 9.88 -1.31 5.07
C VAL A 80 10.79 -1.17 6.28
N ASP A 81 11.93 -1.88 6.29
CA ASP A 81 12.82 -2.03 7.46
C ASP A 81 12.03 -2.41 8.73
N GLY A 82 11.06 -3.33 8.60
CA GLY A 82 10.20 -3.79 9.68
C GLY A 82 9.12 -2.80 10.14
N GLN A 83 8.96 -1.65 9.48
CA GLN A 83 7.96 -0.65 9.84
C GLN A 83 6.73 -0.72 8.92
N PRO A 84 5.51 -0.63 9.47
CA PRO A 84 4.27 -0.68 8.72
C PRO A 84 3.99 0.62 7.95
N PRO A 85 2.96 0.65 7.08
CA PRO A 85 2.47 1.86 6.44
C PRO A 85 2.24 3.01 7.42
N GLY A 86 2.39 4.24 6.94
CA GLY A 86 2.30 5.46 7.75
C GLY A 86 3.57 5.79 8.54
N ALA A 87 4.54 4.88 8.61
CA ALA A 87 5.82 5.14 9.25
C ALA A 87 6.67 6.14 8.44
N VAL A 88 7.51 6.88 9.17
CA VAL A 88 8.50 7.81 8.62
C VAL A 88 9.89 7.35 9.04
N LEU A 89 10.67 6.88 8.09
CA LEU A 89 12.01 6.35 8.26
C LEU A 89 13.03 7.41 7.84
N ALA A 90 13.27 8.39 8.69
CA ALA A 90 14.27 9.43 8.40
C ALA A 90 15.65 8.80 8.21
N ARG A 91 16.34 9.20 7.14
CA ARG A 91 17.70 8.79 6.80
C ARG A 91 18.56 10.01 6.57
N ASN A 92 19.84 9.90 6.90
CA ASN A 92 20.82 10.91 6.57
C ASN A 92 21.65 10.41 5.40
N GLY A 93 21.80 11.22 4.36
CA GLY A 93 22.80 11.02 3.32
C GLY A 93 24.18 11.07 3.95
N ARG A 94 25.04 10.09 3.69
CA ARG A 94 26.39 10.03 4.25
C ARG A 94 27.38 10.74 3.33
N GLY A 95 27.95 11.85 3.82
CA GLY A 95 29.13 12.48 3.24
C GLY A 95 28.89 13.36 2.00
N PRO A 96 29.98 13.89 1.41
CA PRO A 96 29.91 14.79 0.25
C PRO A 96 29.51 14.08 -1.05
N GLU A 97 29.63 12.76 -1.11
CA GLU A 97 29.07 11.90 -2.15
C GLU A 97 27.98 11.03 -1.52
N PRO A 98 26.69 11.30 -1.73
CA PRO A 98 25.60 10.56 -1.11
C PRO A 98 25.53 9.13 -1.67
N GLU A 99 25.88 8.16 -0.82
CA GLU A 99 25.60 6.76 -1.13
C GLU A 99 24.09 6.49 -1.06
N PRO A 100 23.55 5.66 -1.95
CA PRO A 100 22.16 5.29 -1.93
C PRO A 100 21.76 4.67 -0.58
N VAL A 101 20.64 5.12 -0.03
CA VAL A 101 20.06 4.52 1.18
C VAL A 101 19.39 3.21 0.79
N THR A 102 19.85 2.09 1.35
CA THR A 102 19.23 0.80 1.11
C THR A 102 18.15 0.51 2.15
N VAL A 103 16.99 0.06 1.70
CA VAL A 103 15.87 -0.39 2.54
C VAL A 103 15.45 -1.81 2.17
N THR A 104 15.02 -2.57 3.17
CA THR A 104 14.45 -3.91 2.99
C THR A 104 12.93 -3.81 2.98
N ILE A 105 12.31 -4.36 1.95
CA ILE A 105 10.87 -4.32 1.73
C ILE A 105 10.35 -5.74 1.84
N LYS A 106 9.35 -5.94 2.71
CA LYS A 106 8.65 -7.20 2.88
C LYS A 106 7.17 -7.01 2.61
N ILE A 107 6.63 -7.82 1.71
CA ILE A 107 5.22 -7.78 1.33
C ILE A 107 4.63 -9.17 1.56
N ARG A 108 3.48 -9.23 2.23
CA ARG A 108 2.71 -10.45 2.36
C ARG A 108 1.30 -10.21 1.83
N VAL A 109 0.81 -11.16 1.05
CA VAL A 109 -0.54 -11.10 0.49
C VAL A 109 -1.26 -12.43 0.64
N ARG A 110 -2.56 -12.37 0.89
CA ARG A 110 -3.46 -13.52 0.98
C ARG A 110 -4.84 -13.11 0.50
N CYS A 111 -5.51 -13.97 -0.23
CA CYS A 111 -6.94 -13.84 -0.49
C CYS A 111 -7.61 -15.21 -0.32
N ASP A 112 -8.72 -15.25 0.41
CA ASP A 112 -9.40 -16.53 0.71
C ASP A 112 -10.44 -16.88 -0.37
N VAL A 113 -10.92 -15.88 -1.12
CA VAL A 113 -11.96 -16.06 -2.15
C VAL A 113 -11.35 -16.05 -3.54
N THR A 114 -10.87 -14.90 -3.99
CA THR A 114 -10.31 -14.70 -5.33
C THR A 114 -8.79 -14.78 -5.29
N PRO A 115 -8.13 -15.64 -6.06
CA PRO A 115 -6.67 -15.70 -6.09
C PRO A 115 -6.07 -14.36 -6.52
N VAL A 116 -5.09 -13.87 -5.77
CA VAL A 116 -4.27 -12.72 -6.20
C VAL A 116 -3.19 -13.23 -7.14
N THR A 117 -3.09 -12.64 -8.30
CA THR A 117 -2.14 -13.06 -9.35
C THR A 117 -1.05 -12.05 -9.62
N ASN A 118 -1.20 -10.81 -9.13
CA ASN A 118 -0.26 -9.73 -9.38
C ASN A 118 0.10 -9.00 -8.09
N LEU A 119 1.39 -8.73 -7.91
CA LEU A 119 1.93 -7.91 -6.85
C LEU A 119 2.84 -6.84 -7.46
N HIS A 120 2.57 -5.57 -7.16
CA HIS A 120 3.38 -4.44 -7.58
C HIS A 120 4.02 -3.76 -6.38
N LEU A 121 5.32 -3.46 -6.49
CA LEU A 121 6.01 -2.52 -5.62
C LEU A 121 6.01 -1.14 -6.28
N ILE A 122 5.64 -0.14 -5.53
CA ILE A 122 5.48 1.24 -6.00
C ILE A 122 6.44 2.14 -5.25
N LEU A 123 7.24 2.89 -6.01
CA LEU A 123 8.15 3.92 -5.53
C LEU A 123 7.78 5.25 -6.18
N ASN A 124 7.40 6.26 -5.39
CA ASN A 124 7.06 7.60 -5.89
C ASN A 124 6.06 7.58 -7.06
N GLY A 125 5.06 6.70 -6.98
CA GLY A 125 4.01 6.54 -7.99
C GLY A 125 4.38 5.67 -9.20
N GLN A 126 5.61 5.18 -9.28
CA GLN A 126 6.06 4.29 -10.35
C GLN A 126 6.11 2.84 -9.88
N VAL A 127 5.68 1.93 -10.74
CA VAL A 127 5.84 0.48 -10.49
C VAL A 127 7.28 0.10 -10.78
N VAL A 128 8.06 -0.13 -9.71
CA VAL A 128 9.50 -0.47 -9.80
C VAL A 128 9.77 -1.97 -9.79
N ALA A 129 8.83 -2.76 -9.31
CA ALA A 129 8.88 -4.22 -9.41
C ALA A 129 7.48 -4.80 -9.61
N ARG A 130 7.41 -5.86 -10.41
CA ARG A 130 6.21 -6.65 -10.65
C ARG A 130 6.50 -8.11 -10.34
N ARG A 131 5.56 -8.75 -9.67
CA ARG A 131 5.64 -10.18 -9.38
C ARG A 131 4.32 -10.84 -9.74
N GLU A 132 4.36 -11.79 -10.66
CA GLU A 132 3.25 -12.70 -10.90
C GLU A 132 3.23 -13.76 -9.79
N ILE A 133 2.04 -14.06 -9.29
CA ILE A 133 1.82 -15.04 -8.24
C ILE A 133 0.97 -16.15 -8.84
N PRO A 134 1.45 -17.41 -8.86
CA PRO A 134 0.60 -18.53 -9.24
C PRO A 134 -0.66 -18.58 -8.36
N ALA A 135 -1.82 -18.78 -8.98
CA ALA A 135 -3.13 -18.64 -8.33
C ALA A 135 -3.28 -19.50 -7.05
N ASP A 136 -2.62 -20.65 -6.99
CA ASP A 136 -2.62 -21.55 -5.83
C ASP A 136 -1.73 -21.08 -4.67
N GLN A 137 -0.81 -20.15 -4.89
CA GLN A 137 0.14 -19.71 -3.87
C GLN A 137 -0.40 -18.64 -2.92
N ALA A 138 -1.37 -17.84 -3.33
CA ALA A 138 -1.96 -16.80 -2.47
C ALA A 138 -3.40 -17.11 -2.04
N LYS A 139 -4.07 -18.13 -2.60
CA LYS A 139 -5.41 -18.52 -2.21
C LYS A 139 -5.40 -19.29 -0.89
N GLY A 140 -6.03 -18.72 0.14
CA GLY A 140 -6.14 -19.34 1.46
C GLY A 140 -4.84 -19.44 2.25
N ARG A 141 -3.74 -18.92 1.73
CA ARG A 141 -2.41 -18.92 2.38
C ARG A 141 -1.68 -17.61 2.13
N TRP A 142 -0.66 -17.32 2.93
CA TRP A 142 0.18 -16.15 2.74
C TRP A 142 1.26 -16.41 1.69
N PHE A 143 1.24 -15.61 0.63
CA PHE A 143 2.40 -15.43 -0.24
C PHE A 143 3.27 -14.32 0.33
N GLN A 144 4.59 -14.52 0.35
CA GLN A 144 5.55 -13.54 0.84
C GLN A 144 6.58 -13.22 -0.24
N HIS A 145 6.88 -11.95 -0.39
CA HIS A 145 7.96 -11.44 -1.22
C HIS A 145 8.81 -10.47 -0.41
N GLU A 146 10.13 -10.59 -0.54
CA GLU A 146 11.09 -9.72 0.11
C GLU A 146 12.13 -9.29 -0.92
N GLN A 147 12.50 -8.01 -0.88
CA GLN A 147 13.57 -7.46 -1.72
C GLN A 147 14.18 -6.23 -1.07
N THR A 148 15.40 -5.89 -1.48
CA THR A 148 16.05 -4.63 -1.14
C THR A 148 15.88 -3.62 -2.26
N LEU A 149 15.86 -2.33 -1.89
CA LEU A 149 15.77 -1.22 -2.83
C LEU A 149 16.76 -0.13 -2.41
N ALA A 150 17.55 0.35 -3.36
CA ALA A 150 18.42 1.50 -3.17
C ALA A 150 17.65 2.78 -3.52
N LEU A 151 17.72 3.77 -2.63
CA LEU A 151 17.05 5.07 -2.77
C LEU A 151 18.12 6.16 -2.91
N ASP A 152 18.07 6.91 -3.98
CA ASP A 152 18.95 8.06 -4.27
C ASP A 152 18.37 9.39 -3.78
N ARG A 153 17.10 9.40 -3.39
CA ARG A 153 16.36 10.57 -2.93
C ARG A 153 15.28 10.19 -1.95
N SER A 154 14.75 11.19 -1.26
CA SER A 154 13.56 11.05 -0.42
C SER A 154 12.43 10.40 -1.20
N SER A 155 11.81 9.41 -0.60
CA SER A 155 10.86 8.55 -1.32
C SER A 155 9.72 8.10 -0.43
N TRP A 156 8.62 7.71 -1.07
CA TRP A 156 7.59 6.92 -0.45
C TRP A 156 7.42 5.58 -1.18
N ILE A 157 7.13 4.55 -0.40
CA ILE A 157 7.06 3.17 -0.86
C ILE A 157 5.69 2.61 -0.51
N ALA A 158 5.00 2.04 -1.49
CA ALA A 158 3.73 1.36 -1.32
C ALA A 158 3.70 0.02 -2.06
N ALA A 159 2.68 -0.77 -1.81
CA ALA A 159 2.44 -2.03 -2.50
C ALA A 159 0.97 -2.10 -2.97
N ARG A 160 0.77 -2.77 -4.10
CA ARG A 160 -0.55 -3.08 -4.66
C ARG A 160 -0.62 -4.56 -5.03
N ALA A 161 -1.72 -5.21 -4.68
CA ALA A 161 -1.97 -6.61 -5.02
C ALA A 161 -3.35 -6.75 -5.64
N PHE A 162 -3.47 -7.51 -6.74
CA PHE A 162 -4.74 -7.64 -7.45
C PHE A 162 -4.82 -8.94 -8.27
N SER A 163 -6.04 -9.31 -8.63
CA SER A 163 -6.32 -10.32 -9.66
C SER A 163 -6.86 -9.62 -10.90
N ALA A 164 -6.52 -10.17 -12.08
CA ALA A 164 -7.12 -9.73 -13.33
C ALA A 164 -8.43 -10.49 -13.57
N ALA A 165 -9.52 -9.77 -13.77
CA ALA A 165 -10.76 -10.37 -14.24
C ALA A 165 -10.67 -10.73 -15.73
N SER A 166 -11.60 -11.58 -16.20
CA SER A 166 -11.67 -11.98 -17.61
C SER A 166 -11.86 -10.81 -18.58
N ASN A 167 -12.41 -9.69 -18.10
CA ASN A 167 -12.60 -8.45 -18.87
C ASN A 167 -11.42 -7.46 -18.72
N GLY A 168 -10.31 -7.87 -18.10
CA GLY A 168 -9.16 -7.01 -17.83
C GLY A 168 -9.28 -6.09 -16.61
N SER A 169 -10.43 -6.06 -15.95
CA SER A 169 -10.60 -5.34 -14.68
C SER A 169 -10.19 -6.22 -13.50
N PRO A 170 -9.68 -5.68 -12.39
CA PRO A 170 -9.37 -6.46 -11.20
C PRO A 170 -10.65 -6.97 -10.52
N ASP A 171 -10.73 -8.27 -10.23
CA ASP A 171 -11.81 -8.86 -9.43
C ASP A 171 -11.66 -8.56 -7.95
N ALA A 172 -10.40 -8.51 -7.51
CA ALA A 172 -10.04 -8.24 -6.13
C ALA A 172 -8.77 -7.41 -6.09
N GLU A 173 -8.73 -6.41 -5.24
CA GLU A 173 -7.63 -5.47 -5.20
C GLU A 173 -7.34 -4.98 -3.79
N ALA A 174 -6.07 -4.76 -3.49
CA ALA A 174 -5.62 -4.11 -2.26
C ALA A 174 -4.47 -3.15 -2.55
N HIS A 175 -4.42 -2.06 -1.80
CA HIS A 175 -3.34 -1.07 -1.86
C HIS A 175 -2.93 -0.66 -0.44
N ALA A 176 -1.63 -0.74 -0.14
CA ALA A 176 -1.10 -0.26 1.14
C ALA A 176 -0.90 1.26 1.11
N ASN A 177 -1.16 1.95 2.22
CA ASN A 177 -0.66 3.29 2.41
C ASN A 177 0.87 3.29 2.43
N PRO A 178 1.53 4.42 2.13
CA PRO A 178 2.98 4.45 2.02
C PRO A 178 3.72 4.35 3.36
N VAL A 179 4.95 3.84 3.28
CA VAL A 179 6.03 4.15 4.22
C VAL A 179 6.86 5.26 3.59
N TYR A 180 7.21 6.27 4.36
CA TYR A 180 7.97 7.45 3.91
C TYR A 180 9.43 7.34 4.35
N VAL A 181 10.34 7.58 3.43
CA VAL A 181 11.80 7.55 3.66
C VAL A 181 12.37 8.92 3.27
N PRO A 182 12.24 9.96 4.12
CA PRO A 182 12.89 11.23 3.88
C PRO A 182 14.40 11.09 4.07
N ILE A 183 15.17 11.63 3.12
CA ILE A 183 16.64 11.71 3.18
C ILE A 183 17.01 13.18 3.42
N ASP A 184 17.86 13.43 4.41
CA ASP A 184 18.30 14.78 4.84
C ASP A 184 17.14 15.74 5.14
N GLY A 185 16.03 15.22 5.67
CA GLY A 185 14.86 16.01 6.02
C GLY A 185 14.06 16.56 4.84
N LYS A 186 14.39 16.17 3.60
CA LYS A 186 13.67 16.63 2.41
C LYS A 186 12.38 15.81 2.21
N ALA A 187 11.38 16.43 1.61
CA ALA A 187 10.19 15.72 1.14
C ALA A 187 10.53 14.83 -0.09
N PRO A 188 9.73 13.80 -0.36
CA PRO A 188 9.83 12.99 -1.57
C PRO A 188 9.70 13.81 -2.84
#